data_5646203cc8501c654bc77141cadb990f
#
_entry.id   5646203cc8501c654bc77141cadb990f
#
_cell.length_a   1.000
_cell.length_b   1.000
_cell.length_c   1.000
_cell.angle_alpha   90.00
_cell.angle_beta   90.00
_cell.angle_gamma   90.00
#
_symmetry.space_group_name_H-M   'P 1'
#
loop_
_entity.id
_entity.type
_entity.pdbx_description
1 polymer ?
#
loop_
_entity_poly.entity_id
_entity_poly.type
_entity_poly.pdbx_seq_one_letter_code
_entity_poly.pdbx_strand_id
1 'polypeptide(L)'
;MRRAGPKRRKIKYRWKLAGLLLAVAALFAAVDSQLRPVVETMAQYQCRVVSVIAINEAVMDELEKMGDAPQRLVRLEKNADGTVSNVELDSVEMNRMKARLTEAVSNRLMSLENQDVAIPLGTPVSYTHLR
;
A
#
# COMPACT_ATOMS: atom_id res chain seq x y z
N MET A 1 -45.88 45.97 -46.57
CA MET A 1 -45.53 44.49 -46.58
C MET A 1 -44.23 44.32 -45.89
N ARG A 2 -44.20 43.90 -44.60
CA ARG A 2 -42.97 43.56 -43.79
C ARG A 2 -42.85 42.06 -43.70
N ARG A 3 -41.86 41.51 -44.35
CA ARG A 3 -41.51 40.06 -44.24
C ARG A 3 -40.75 39.82 -42.98
N ALA A 4 -41.32 39.10 -42.01
CA ALA A 4 -40.65 38.61 -40.84
C ALA A 4 -39.77 37.40 -41.21
N GLY A 5 -38.46 37.54 -41.04
CA GLY A 5 -37.48 36.48 -41.31
C GLY A 5 -37.50 35.38 -40.24
N PRO A 6 -37.02 34.15 -40.57
CA PRO A 6 -37.19 32.96 -39.73
C PRO A 6 -36.18 32.92 -38.57
N LYS A 7 -36.57 33.41 -37.40
CA LYS A 7 -35.78 33.31 -36.16
C LYS A 7 -35.76 31.92 -35.45
N ARG A 8 -36.51 30.93 -35.99
CA ARG A 8 -36.75 29.65 -35.35
C ARG A 8 -35.61 28.58 -35.44
N ARG A 9 -34.61 28.73 -36.30
CA ARG A 9 -33.56 27.74 -36.52
C ARG A 9 -32.45 27.79 -35.43
N LYS A 10 -32.12 28.95 -34.88
CA LYS A 10 -31.02 29.09 -33.91
C LYS A 10 -31.33 28.51 -32.53
N ILE A 11 -32.60 28.46 -32.12
CA ILE A 11 -33.03 27.90 -30.84
C ILE A 11 -32.84 26.36 -30.81
N LYS A 12 -33.24 25.70 -31.93
CA LYS A 12 -33.10 24.22 -32.03
C LYS A 12 -31.64 23.74 -31.99
N TYR A 13 -30.71 24.52 -32.52
CA TYR A 13 -29.31 24.18 -32.54
C TYR A 13 -28.68 24.31 -31.09
N ARG A 14 -29.07 25.32 -30.38
CA ARG A 14 -28.62 25.52 -28.97
C ARG A 14 -29.06 24.39 -28.04
N TRP A 15 -30.27 23.91 -28.23
CA TRP A 15 -30.81 22.77 -27.47
C TRP A 15 -30.12 21.45 -27.85
N LYS A 16 -29.78 21.24 -29.10
CA LYS A 16 -28.99 20.09 -29.55
C LYS A 16 -27.56 20.12 -28.98
N LEU A 17 -26.97 21.30 -28.96
CA LEU A 17 -25.63 21.48 -28.38
C LEU A 17 -25.62 21.28 -26.86
N ALA A 18 -26.64 21.80 -26.17
CA ALA A 18 -26.82 21.56 -24.73
C ALA A 18 -27.03 20.06 -24.43
N GLY A 19 -27.85 19.36 -25.21
CA GLY A 19 -28.05 17.91 -25.08
C GLY A 19 -26.77 17.10 -25.32
N LEU A 20 -25.96 17.48 -26.33
CA LEU A 20 -24.68 16.85 -26.60
C LEU A 20 -23.69 17.06 -25.42
N LEU A 21 -23.63 18.28 -24.89
CA LEU A 21 -22.76 18.63 -23.76
C LEU A 21 -23.14 17.86 -22.51
N LEU A 22 -24.47 17.71 -22.27
CA LEU A 22 -24.98 16.94 -21.14
C LEU A 22 -24.69 15.44 -21.30
N ALA A 23 -24.80 14.90 -22.52
CA ALA A 23 -24.44 13.51 -22.80
C ALA A 23 -22.94 13.24 -22.58
N VAL A 24 -22.07 14.15 -23.02
CA VAL A 24 -20.63 14.05 -22.78
C VAL A 24 -20.31 14.13 -21.29
N ALA A 25 -20.93 15.06 -20.57
CA ALA A 25 -20.75 15.18 -19.11
C ALA A 25 -21.23 13.92 -18.37
N ALA A 26 -22.35 13.34 -18.77
CA ALA A 26 -22.86 12.08 -18.21
C ALA A 26 -21.92 10.90 -18.51
N LEU A 27 -21.34 10.85 -19.70
CA LEU A 27 -20.34 9.83 -20.07
C LEU A 27 -19.09 9.96 -19.20
N PHE A 28 -18.57 11.17 -19.03
CA PHE A 28 -17.42 11.40 -18.13
C PHE A 28 -17.71 11.00 -16.69
N ALA A 29 -18.87 11.36 -16.16
CA ALA A 29 -19.28 10.99 -14.80
C ALA A 29 -19.41 9.46 -14.66
N ALA A 30 -19.92 8.76 -15.66
CA ALA A 30 -20.01 7.30 -15.67
C ALA A 30 -18.63 6.64 -15.70
N VAL A 31 -17.70 7.15 -16.50
CA VAL A 31 -16.31 6.65 -16.55
C VAL A 31 -15.60 6.92 -15.22
N ASP A 32 -15.72 8.12 -14.67
CA ASP A 32 -15.11 8.47 -13.38
C ASP A 32 -15.61 7.57 -12.25
N SER A 33 -16.93 7.32 -12.19
CA SER A 33 -17.53 6.44 -11.17
C SER A 33 -17.07 4.98 -11.27
N GLN A 34 -16.70 4.51 -12.46
CA GLN A 34 -16.20 3.16 -12.71
C GLN A 34 -14.69 3.04 -12.39
N LEU A 35 -13.92 4.09 -12.67
CA LEU A 35 -12.47 4.08 -12.49
C LEU A 35 -12.06 4.30 -11.03
N ARG A 36 -12.79 5.13 -10.29
CA ARG A 36 -12.48 5.49 -8.92
C ARG A 36 -12.27 4.29 -7.99
N PRO A 37 -13.19 3.30 -7.91
CA PRO A 37 -13.02 2.14 -7.05
C PRO A 37 -11.82 1.27 -7.44
N VAL A 38 -11.50 1.20 -8.73
CA VAL A 38 -10.34 0.43 -9.21
C VAL A 38 -9.04 1.08 -8.77
N VAL A 39 -8.93 2.40 -8.89
CA VAL A 39 -7.75 3.16 -8.47
C VAL A 39 -7.56 3.07 -6.94
N GLU A 40 -8.64 3.23 -6.17
CA GLU A 40 -8.60 3.08 -4.71
C GLU A 40 -8.14 1.69 -4.28
N THR A 41 -8.66 0.63 -4.91
CA THR A 41 -8.27 -0.76 -4.61
C THR A 41 -6.80 -1.02 -4.96
N MET A 42 -6.34 -0.52 -6.11
CA MET A 42 -4.93 -0.64 -6.51
C MET A 42 -4.00 0.12 -5.57
N ALA A 43 -4.36 1.34 -5.17
CA ALA A 43 -3.57 2.11 -4.22
C ALA A 43 -3.44 1.41 -2.87
N GLN A 44 -4.54 0.88 -2.33
CA GLN A 44 -4.53 0.11 -1.08
C GLN A 44 -3.67 -1.14 -1.18
N TYR A 45 -3.75 -1.87 -2.29
CA TYR A 45 -2.93 -3.05 -2.51
C TYR A 45 -1.44 -2.70 -2.55
N GLN A 46 -1.05 -1.67 -3.30
CA GLN A 46 0.32 -1.21 -3.40
C GLN A 46 0.86 -0.75 -2.04
N CYS A 47 0.11 0.03 -1.29
CA CYS A 47 0.49 0.43 0.06
C CYS A 47 0.72 -0.78 0.97
N ARG A 48 -0.15 -1.79 0.91
CA ARG A 48 0.01 -3.01 1.71
C ARG A 48 1.30 -3.76 1.33
N VAL A 49 1.56 -3.97 0.04
CA VAL A 49 2.76 -4.68 -0.43
C VAL A 49 4.03 -3.94 -0.02
N VAL A 50 4.09 -2.63 -0.24
CA VAL A 50 5.24 -1.81 0.13
C VAL A 50 5.47 -1.82 1.64
N SER A 51 4.39 -1.72 2.44
CA SER A 51 4.50 -1.77 3.90
C SER A 51 5.03 -3.12 4.39
N VAL A 52 4.55 -4.24 3.83
CA VAL A 52 5.04 -5.58 4.22
C VAL A 52 6.52 -5.76 3.89
N ILE A 53 6.94 -5.32 2.71
CA ILE A 53 8.35 -5.38 2.31
C ILE A 53 9.20 -4.54 3.26
N ALA A 54 8.79 -3.30 3.54
CA ALA A 54 9.51 -2.40 4.42
C ALA A 54 9.63 -2.93 5.87
N ILE A 55 8.58 -3.57 6.38
CA ILE A 55 8.60 -4.21 7.70
C ILE A 55 9.62 -5.36 7.70
N ASN A 56 9.59 -6.23 6.69
CA ASN A 56 10.53 -7.35 6.60
C ASN A 56 11.97 -6.87 6.49
N GLU A 57 12.24 -5.85 5.67
CA GLU A 57 13.57 -5.24 5.55
C GLU A 57 14.05 -4.68 6.90
N ALA A 58 13.20 -3.90 7.58
CA ALA A 58 13.54 -3.32 8.88
C ALA A 58 13.85 -4.39 9.95
N VAL A 59 13.09 -5.48 9.97
CA VAL A 59 13.31 -6.60 10.87
C VAL A 59 14.63 -7.31 10.55
N MET A 60 14.89 -7.60 9.28
CA MET A 60 16.11 -8.28 8.85
C MET A 60 17.36 -7.43 9.15
N ASP A 61 17.32 -6.14 8.81
CA ASP A 61 18.40 -5.19 9.10
C ASP A 61 18.71 -5.10 10.59
N GLU A 62 17.67 -5.06 11.43
CA GLU A 62 17.88 -4.96 12.87
C GLU A 62 18.37 -6.27 13.47
N LEU A 63 17.91 -7.43 12.99
CA LEU A 63 18.42 -8.74 13.40
C LEU A 63 19.90 -8.89 13.00
N GLU A 64 20.30 -8.42 11.82
CA GLU A 64 21.70 -8.46 11.40
C GLU A 64 22.58 -7.58 12.29
N LYS A 65 22.13 -6.37 12.64
CA LYS A 65 22.84 -5.48 13.60
C LYS A 65 22.94 -6.07 15.00
N MET A 66 21.97 -6.87 15.41
CA MET A 66 21.99 -7.55 16.72
C MET A 66 23.01 -8.69 16.79
N GLY A 67 23.44 -9.26 15.64
CA GLY A 67 24.38 -10.36 15.58
C GLY A 67 23.94 -11.56 16.43
N ASP A 68 24.72 -11.91 17.45
CA ASP A 68 24.45 -13.08 18.32
C ASP A 68 23.42 -12.81 19.44
N ALA A 69 22.80 -11.63 19.50
CA ALA A 69 21.82 -11.32 20.55
C ALA A 69 20.61 -12.26 20.56
N PRO A 70 20.04 -12.69 19.40
CA PRO A 70 18.97 -13.67 19.39
C PRO A 70 19.33 -15.01 20.02
N GLN A 71 20.60 -15.41 19.95
CA GLN A 71 21.08 -16.67 20.52
C GLN A 71 21.17 -16.61 22.07
N ARG A 72 21.30 -15.41 22.64
CA ARG A 72 21.33 -15.17 24.06
C ARG A 72 19.96 -15.16 24.73
N LEU A 73 18.90 -15.23 23.98
CA LEU A 73 17.52 -15.33 24.48
C LEU A 73 17.27 -16.63 25.24
N VAL A 74 18.05 -17.67 24.91
CA VAL A 74 17.92 -18.98 25.54
C VAL A 74 19.17 -19.28 26.34
N ARG A 75 19.00 -19.49 27.63
CA ARG A 75 20.04 -19.96 28.52
C ARG A 75 19.83 -21.44 28.76
N LEU A 76 20.82 -22.23 28.40
CA LEU A 76 20.84 -23.68 28.66
C LEU A 76 21.67 -23.97 29.92
N GLU A 77 21.03 -24.51 30.95
CA GLU A 77 21.73 -25.08 32.10
C GLU A 77 22.03 -26.55 31.82
N LYS A 78 23.30 -26.92 31.99
CA LYS A 78 23.76 -28.30 31.79
C LYS A 78 24.16 -28.91 33.14
N ASN A 79 23.82 -30.17 33.34
CA ASN A 79 24.27 -30.99 34.43
C ASN A 79 25.78 -31.31 34.30
N ALA A 80 26.37 -31.88 35.36
CA ALA A 80 27.77 -32.30 35.37
C ALA A 80 28.08 -33.39 34.32
N ASP A 81 27.07 -34.15 33.86
CA ASP A 81 27.15 -35.17 32.81
C ASP A 81 27.00 -34.61 31.40
N GLY A 82 26.80 -33.29 31.25
CA GLY A 82 26.61 -32.62 29.96
C GLY A 82 25.17 -32.64 29.42
N THR A 83 24.23 -33.26 30.13
CA THR A 83 22.80 -33.23 29.74
C THR A 83 22.19 -31.88 30.06
N VAL A 84 21.25 -31.41 29.26
CA VAL A 84 20.51 -30.16 29.48
C VAL A 84 19.52 -30.39 30.61
N SER A 85 19.73 -29.67 31.73
CA SER A 85 18.85 -29.76 32.89
C SER A 85 17.71 -28.76 32.88
N ASN A 86 17.95 -27.59 32.32
CA ASN A 86 16.94 -26.52 32.23
C ASN A 86 17.15 -25.65 30.98
N VAL A 87 16.05 -25.12 30.46
CA VAL A 87 16.03 -24.15 29.37
C VAL A 87 15.27 -22.93 29.84
N GLU A 88 16.01 -21.86 30.08
CA GLU A 88 15.44 -20.59 30.57
C GLU A 88 15.46 -19.54 29.47
N LEU A 89 14.33 -18.83 29.31
CA LEU A 89 14.23 -17.69 28.43
C LEU A 89 14.61 -16.42 29.19
N ASP A 90 15.58 -15.69 28.67
CA ASP A 90 15.97 -14.39 29.24
C ASP A 90 14.92 -13.32 28.85
N SER A 91 13.99 -13.08 29.77
CA SER A 91 12.88 -12.13 29.57
C SER A 91 13.37 -10.68 29.36
N VAL A 92 14.54 -10.33 29.92
CA VAL A 92 15.10 -8.98 29.75
C VAL A 92 15.62 -8.79 28.33
N GLU A 93 16.40 -9.75 27.84
CA GLU A 93 16.91 -9.71 26.47
C GLU A 93 15.76 -9.80 25.43
N MET A 94 14.74 -10.61 25.73
CA MET A 94 13.54 -10.67 24.88
C MET A 94 12.82 -9.32 24.80
N ASN A 95 12.61 -8.64 25.91
CA ASN A 95 11.98 -7.32 25.93
C ASN A 95 12.83 -6.27 25.22
N ARG A 96 14.16 -6.33 25.38
CA ARG A 96 15.10 -5.44 24.69
C ARG A 96 15.05 -5.65 23.17
N MET A 97 15.07 -6.89 22.70
CA MET A 97 14.92 -7.22 21.28
C MET A 97 13.61 -6.72 20.74
N LYS A 98 12.51 -6.99 21.45
CA LYS A 98 11.17 -6.53 21.07
C LYS A 98 11.09 -5.01 20.90
N ALA A 99 11.70 -4.26 21.84
CA ALA A 99 11.74 -2.80 21.77
C ALA A 99 12.50 -2.31 20.54
N ARG A 100 13.69 -2.87 20.27
CA ARG A 100 14.50 -2.51 19.11
C ARG A 100 13.80 -2.81 17.77
N LEU A 101 13.21 -4.00 17.64
CA LEU A 101 12.45 -4.36 16.44
C LEU A 101 11.25 -3.45 16.24
N THR A 102 10.53 -3.11 17.30
CA THR A 102 9.39 -2.19 17.22
C THR A 102 9.84 -0.80 16.76
N GLU A 103 10.94 -0.29 17.32
CA GLU A 103 11.51 0.99 16.94
C GLU A 103 11.98 1.01 15.49
N ALA A 104 12.71 -0.02 15.04
CA ALA A 104 13.18 -0.14 13.66
C ALA A 104 12.03 -0.16 12.65
N VAL A 105 10.98 -0.96 12.91
CA VAL A 105 9.78 -1.03 12.09
C VAL A 105 9.04 0.30 12.07
N SER A 106 8.85 0.95 13.22
CA SER A 106 8.19 2.25 13.32
C SER A 106 8.92 3.32 12.51
N ASN A 107 10.24 3.41 12.65
CA ASN A 107 11.07 4.36 11.92
C ASN A 107 11.01 4.11 10.40
N ARG A 108 11.00 2.84 9.98
CA ARG A 108 10.88 2.48 8.56
C ARG A 108 9.52 2.87 7.98
N LEU A 109 8.44 2.61 8.71
CA LEU A 109 7.09 3.00 8.28
C LEU A 109 6.93 4.52 8.21
N MET A 110 7.43 5.28 9.17
CA MET A 110 7.43 6.74 9.14
C MET A 110 8.24 7.29 7.95
N SER A 111 9.34 6.62 7.59
CA SER A 111 10.10 7.02 6.40
C SER A 111 9.34 6.82 5.09
N LEU A 112 8.45 5.82 5.02
CA LEU A 112 7.58 5.59 3.86
C LEU A 112 6.47 6.66 3.74
N GLU A 113 5.93 7.13 4.85
CA GLU A 113 4.91 8.18 4.86
C GLU A 113 5.41 9.48 4.22
N ASN A 114 6.71 9.75 4.33
CA ASN A 114 7.35 10.94 3.74
C ASN A 114 7.87 10.71 2.32
N GLN A 115 7.70 9.53 1.74
CA GLN A 115 8.09 9.25 0.36
C GLN A 115 6.86 9.31 -0.54
N ASP A 116 6.95 10.08 -1.64
CA ASP A 116 5.96 10.05 -2.71
C ASP A 116 5.94 8.65 -3.32
N VAL A 117 4.91 7.87 -3.01
CA VAL A 117 4.70 6.55 -3.60
C VAL A 117 4.23 6.75 -5.04
N ALA A 118 5.16 6.67 -5.98
CA ALA A 118 4.84 6.65 -7.40
C ALA A 118 4.03 5.38 -7.72
N ILE A 119 2.74 5.54 -7.96
CA ILE A 119 1.86 4.45 -8.40
C ILE A 119 2.02 4.34 -9.92
N PRO A 120 2.67 3.29 -10.46
CA PRO A 120 2.75 3.09 -11.89
C PRO A 120 1.37 2.69 -12.42
N LEU A 121 0.66 3.64 -12.98
CA LEU A 121 -0.59 3.40 -13.72
C LEU A 121 -0.20 2.69 -15.04
N GLY A 122 -0.23 1.35 -15.06
CA GLY A 122 -0.12 0.64 -16.33
C GLY A 122 0.82 -0.55 -16.45
N THR A 123 1.34 -1.13 -15.38
CA THR A 123 1.98 -2.45 -15.48
C THR A 123 0.91 -3.55 -15.44
N PRO A 124 0.69 -4.31 -16.54
CA PRO A 124 -0.17 -5.48 -16.48
C PRO A 124 0.46 -6.49 -15.53
N VAL A 125 -0.23 -6.81 -14.44
CA VAL A 125 0.17 -7.89 -13.53
C VAL A 125 -0.01 -9.19 -14.32
N SER A 126 1.09 -9.70 -14.86
CA SER A 126 1.13 -11.01 -15.48
C SER A 126 1.04 -12.07 -14.38
N TYR A 127 -0.15 -12.59 -14.15
CA TYR A 127 -0.32 -13.80 -13.34
C TYR A 127 0.22 -14.99 -14.12
N THR A 128 1.51 -15.28 -13.96
CA THR A 128 2.03 -16.57 -14.33
C THR A 128 1.55 -17.58 -13.29
N HIS A 129 0.52 -18.32 -13.62
CA HIS A 129 0.15 -19.55 -12.95
C HIS A 129 1.37 -20.48 -12.95
N LEU A 130 2.01 -20.66 -11.81
CA LEU A 130 2.86 -21.81 -11.56
C LEU A 130 1.94 -22.99 -11.20
N ARG A 131 1.97 -23.96 -12.07
CA ARG A 131 1.38 -25.27 -11.92
C ARG A 131 2.23 -26.13 -10.98
#